data_7f4da4f32ab675deb2c3a34f2da68bce
#
_entry.id   7f4da4f32ab675deb2c3a34f2da68bce
#
_cell.length_a   1.000
_cell.length_b   1.000
_cell.length_c   1.000
_cell.angle_alpha   90.00
_cell.angle_beta   90.00
_cell.angle_gamma   90.00
#
_symmetry.space_group_name_H-M   'P 1'
#
loop_
_entity.id
_entity.type
_entity.pdbx_description
1 polymer ?
#
loop_
_entity_poly.entity_id
_entity_poly.type
_entity_poly.pdbx_seq_one_letter_code
_entity_poly.pdbx_strand_id
1 'polypeptide(L)'
;MDDSLGSAETTPRELVHFVTQQTRFALINNILQHPKQLPSMYEPEELNPRVSEATVYKHIQKLIDAVIVKEVALDDGQRRQGYPWKFYRLSEDGREFLEEHNLLAAEETLQQIYDTISDKPEKMVKYENAPRPDDI
;
A
#
# COMPACT_ATOMS: atom_id res chain seq x y z
N MET A 1 -1.73 7.68 -26.09
CA MET A 1 -2.41 7.77 -24.82
C MET A 1 -1.75 6.83 -23.82
N ASP A 2 -1.48 7.33 -22.67
CA ASP A 2 -0.84 6.56 -21.64
C ASP A 2 -1.88 5.88 -20.74
N ASP A 3 -1.75 4.57 -20.57
CA ASP A 3 -2.68 3.78 -19.77
C ASP A 3 -2.09 3.37 -18.43
N SER A 4 -1.01 4.02 -18.01
CA SER A 4 -0.31 3.63 -16.78
C SER A 4 -1.21 3.74 -15.54
N LEU A 5 -2.23 4.59 -15.55
CA LEU A 5 -3.14 4.76 -14.42
C LEU A 5 -4.55 4.30 -14.78
N GLY A 6 -4.69 3.05 -15.17
CA GLY A 6 -5.98 2.46 -15.48
C GLY A 6 -6.19 2.32 -16.98
N SER A 7 -7.45 2.24 -17.41
CA SER A 7 -7.78 2.05 -18.79
C SER A 7 -7.76 3.37 -19.56
N ALA A 8 -7.67 3.27 -20.89
CA ALA A 8 -7.68 4.44 -21.76
C ALA A 8 -8.95 5.29 -21.61
N GLU A 9 -10.06 4.65 -21.18
CA GLU A 9 -11.34 5.35 -21.00
C GLU A 9 -11.48 5.96 -19.61
N THR A 10 -10.58 5.68 -18.70
CA THR A 10 -10.69 6.19 -17.33
C THR A 10 -10.32 7.67 -17.29
N THR A 11 -11.25 8.51 -16.85
CA THR A 11 -10.99 9.94 -16.70
C THR A 11 -10.30 10.19 -15.34
N PRO A 12 -9.63 11.33 -15.20
CA PRO A 12 -9.05 11.69 -13.90
C PRO A 12 -10.09 11.70 -12.77
N ARG A 13 -11.30 12.17 -13.07
CA ARG A 13 -12.38 12.19 -12.08
C ARG A 13 -12.75 10.78 -11.64
N GLU A 14 -12.87 9.86 -12.59
CA GLU A 14 -13.20 8.47 -12.27
C GLU A 14 -12.08 7.82 -11.46
N LEU A 15 -10.84 8.14 -11.78
CA LEU A 15 -9.71 7.58 -11.05
C LEU A 15 -9.63 8.14 -9.62
N VAL A 16 -9.92 9.44 -9.45
CA VAL A 16 -10.02 10.04 -8.11
C VAL A 16 -11.11 9.32 -7.30
N HIS A 17 -12.26 9.08 -7.91
CA HIS A 17 -13.36 8.37 -7.28
C HIS A 17 -12.92 6.95 -6.90
N PHE A 18 -12.22 6.28 -7.78
CA PHE A 18 -11.74 4.92 -7.55
C PHE A 18 -10.78 4.86 -6.35
N VAL A 19 -9.79 5.74 -6.28
CA VAL A 19 -8.79 5.70 -5.21
C VAL A 19 -9.34 6.21 -3.88
N THR A 20 -10.39 7.03 -3.90
CA THR A 20 -10.98 7.58 -2.68
C THR A 20 -12.11 6.73 -2.12
N GLN A 21 -12.41 5.59 -2.74
CA GLN A 21 -13.32 4.63 -2.14
C GLN A 21 -12.74 4.24 -0.77
N GLN A 22 -13.60 4.15 0.24
CA GLN A 22 -13.20 4.05 1.64
C GLN A 22 -12.09 3.03 1.91
N THR A 23 -12.27 1.80 1.45
CA THR A 23 -11.29 0.75 1.73
C THR A 23 -9.99 0.98 0.97
N ARG A 24 -10.09 1.34 -0.31
CA ARG A 24 -8.89 1.57 -1.11
C ARG A 24 -8.07 2.75 -0.60
N PHE A 25 -8.76 3.82 -0.19
CA PHE A 25 -8.04 4.98 0.33
C PHE A 25 -7.37 4.66 1.66
N ALA A 26 -8.03 3.86 2.51
CA ALA A 26 -7.43 3.39 3.76
C ALA A 26 -6.15 2.58 3.47
N LEU A 27 -6.18 1.72 2.46
CA LEU A 27 -5.01 0.92 2.11
C LEU A 27 -3.86 1.78 1.58
N ILE A 28 -4.18 2.79 0.78
CA ILE A 28 -3.17 3.74 0.29
C ILE A 28 -2.52 4.45 1.49
N ASN A 29 -3.33 4.88 2.44
CA ASN A 29 -2.81 5.54 3.65
C ASN A 29 -1.99 4.59 4.52
N ASN A 30 -2.35 3.30 4.57
CA ASN A 30 -1.55 2.30 5.28
C ASN A 30 -0.17 2.16 4.66
N ILE A 31 -0.08 2.23 3.34
CA ILE A 31 1.22 2.19 2.66
C ILE A 31 2.03 3.43 3.01
N LEU A 32 1.40 4.60 2.94
CA LEU A 32 2.09 5.87 3.21
C LEU A 32 2.58 5.98 4.66
N GLN A 33 1.82 5.46 5.61
CA GLN A 33 2.20 5.55 7.03
C GLN A 33 3.17 4.48 7.47
N HIS A 34 3.37 3.44 6.68
CA HIS A 34 4.33 2.40 7.01
C HIS A 34 5.75 3.00 7.10
N PRO A 35 6.56 2.61 8.09
CA PRO A 35 7.90 3.19 8.27
C PRO A 35 8.79 3.14 7.03
N LYS A 36 8.62 2.12 6.19
CA LYS A 36 9.38 1.96 4.95
C LYS A 36 8.53 2.24 3.72
N GLN A 37 7.26 2.60 3.91
CA GLN A 37 6.27 2.77 2.84
C GLN A 37 6.19 1.56 1.92
N LEU A 38 6.40 0.38 2.50
CA LEU A 38 6.48 -0.89 1.78
C LEU A 38 5.95 -2.02 2.67
N PRO A 39 4.67 -2.01 3.04
CA PRO A 39 4.12 -3.06 3.90
C PRO A 39 3.95 -4.38 3.17
N SER A 40 3.91 -5.48 3.93
CA SER A 40 3.44 -6.77 3.44
C SER A 40 1.91 -6.75 3.44
N MET A 41 1.28 -7.83 2.96
CA MET A 41 -0.19 -7.91 2.99
C MET A 41 -0.74 -7.99 4.42
N TYR A 42 -0.02 -8.63 5.31
CA TYR A 42 -0.48 -8.80 6.69
C TYR A 42 -0.69 -7.47 7.42
N GLU A 43 0.18 -6.50 7.17
CA GLU A 43 0.13 -5.24 7.92
C GLU A 43 -1.14 -4.44 7.64
N PRO A 44 -1.55 -4.24 6.38
CA PRO A 44 -2.85 -3.61 6.10
C PRO A 44 -4.05 -4.43 6.62
N GLU A 45 -3.96 -5.76 6.57
CA GLU A 45 -5.02 -6.61 7.13
C GLU A 45 -5.20 -6.32 8.61
N GLU A 46 -4.11 -6.21 9.34
CA GLU A 46 -4.15 -5.94 10.78
C GLU A 46 -4.65 -4.53 11.07
N LEU A 47 -4.32 -3.57 10.22
CA LEU A 47 -4.74 -2.18 10.40
C LEU A 47 -6.20 -1.95 10.01
N ASN A 48 -6.84 -2.92 9.37
CA ASN A 48 -8.24 -2.81 8.94
C ASN A 48 -9.05 -4.00 9.47
N PRO A 49 -9.19 -4.12 10.79
CA PRO A 49 -9.80 -5.32 11.39
C PRO A 49 -11.29 -5.51 11.06
N ARG A 50 -11.96 -4.48 10.56
CA ARG A 50 -13.37 -4.59 10.17
C ARG A 50 -13.57 -5.08 8.76
N VAL A 51 -12.46 -5.26 8.03
CA VAL A 51 -12.49 -5.69 6.64
C VAL A 51 -11.86 -7.08 6.58
N SER A 52 -12.49 -8.02 5.88
CA SER A 52 -11.94 -9.37 5.78
C SER A 52 -10.63 -9.38 5.00
N GLU A 53 -9.79 -10.37 5.27
CA GLU A 53 -8.52 -10.55 4.54
C GLU A 53 -8.76 -10.64 3.04
N ALA A 54 -9.81 -11.38 2.65
CA ALA A 54 -10.14 -11.53 1.23
C ALA A 54 -10.48 -10.18 0.60
N THR A 55 -11.20 -9.33 1.32
CA THR A 55 -11.56 -8.01 0.82
C THR A 55 -10.34 -7.10 0.71
N VAL A 56 -9.44 -7.14 1.69
CA VAL A 56 -8.19 -6.38 1.64
C VAL A 56 -7.40 -6.80 0.40
N TYR A 57 -7.21 -8.10 0.21
CA TYR A 57 -6.49 -8.64 -0.94
C TYR A 57 -7.12 -8.16 -2.25
N LYS A 58 -8.44 -8.25 -2.34
CA LYS A 58 -9.18 -7.84 -3.54
C LYS A 58 -8.93 -6.37 -3.88
N HIS A 59 -8.96 -5.50 -2.88
CA HIS A 59 -8.74 -4.07 -3.11
C HIS A 59 -7.29 -3.74 -3.45
N ILE A 60 -6.34 -4.45 -2.85
CA ILE A 60 -4.93 -4.30 -3.23
C ILE A 60 -4.74 -4.69 -4.69
N GLN A 61 -5.36 -5.81 -5.13
CA GLN A 61 -5.28 -6.23 -6.52
C GLN A 61 -5.89 -5.19 -7.48
N LYS A 62 -7.00 -4.58 -7.08
CA LYS A 62 -7.61 -3.51 -7.88
C LYS A 62 -6.68 -2.31 -8.02
N LEU A 63 -5.96 -1.96 -6.95
CA LEU A 63 -5.01 -0.86 -6.98
C LEU A 63 -3.79 -1.21 -7.85
N ILE A 64 -3.38 -2.47 -7.84
CA ILE A 64 -2.29 -2.93 -8.71
C ILE A 64 -2.73 -2.86 -10.18
N ASP A 65 -3.94 -3.33 -10.47
CA ASP A 65 -4.47 -3.31 -11.84
C ASP A 65 -4.62 -1.89 -12.37
N ALA A 66 -4.89 -0.93 -11.49
CA ALA A 66 -4.99 0.48 -11.86
C ALA A 66 -3.62 1.18 -11.87
N VAL A 67 -2.56 0.43 -11.61
CA VAL A 67 -1.16 0.92 -11.59
C VAL A 67 -0.92 2.00 -10.52
N ILE A 68 -1.76 2.04 -9.50
CA ILE A 68 -1.55 2.93 -8.35
C ILE A 68 -0.55 2.30 -7.37
N VAL A 69 -0.66 0.98 -7.19
CA VAL A 69 0.19 0.21 -6.30
C VAL A 69 1.02 -0.78 -7.12
N LYS A 70 2.21 -1.07 -6.65
CA LYS A 70 3.12 -2.00 -7.29
C LYS A 70 3.52 -3.07 -6.27
N GLU A 71 3.54 -4.32 -6.71
CA GLU A 71 4.03 -5.41 -5.88
C GLU A 71 5.55 -5.54 -6.08
N VAL A 72 6.27 -5.70 -4.97
CA VAL A 72 7.71 -5.88 -4.98
C VAL A 72 8.03 -7.14 -4.17
N ALA A 73 8.88 -8.01 -4.70
CA ALA A 73 9.17 -9.29 -4.06
C ALA A 73 10.66 -9.50 -3.86
N LEU A 74 10.98 -10.21 -2.78
CA LEU A 74 12.36 -10.68 -2.57
C LEU A 74 12.67 -11.79 -3.56
N ASP A 75 13.92 -11.90 -3.97
CA ASP A 75 14.40 -13.01 -4.77
C ASP A 75 14.31 -14.30 -3.96
N ASP A 76 14.19 -15.45 -4.64
CA ASP A 76 14.07 -16.74 -3.99
C ASP A 76 15.12 -16.98 -2.91
N GLY A 77 16.35 -16.60 -3.19
CA GLY A 77 17.46 -16.81 -2.26
C GLY A 77 17.41 -15.94 -1.02
N GLN A 78 16.57 -14.92 -1.01
CA GLN A 78 16.43 -14.00 0.10
C GLN A 78 15.21 -14.28 0.95
N ARG A 79 14.36 -15.20 0.50
CA ARG A 79 13.12 -15.53 1.22
C ARG A 79 13.42 -16.43 2.41
N ARG A 80 12.73 -16.16 3.52
CA ARG A 80 12.92 -16.94 4.76
C ARG A 80 11.57 -17.39 5.26
N GLN A 81 11.49 -18.65 5.67
CA GLN A 81 10.26 -19.21 6.22
C GLN A 81 9.82 -18.41 7.44
N GLY A 82 8.53 -18.09 7.49
CA GLY A 82 7.96 -17.32 8.58
C GLY A 82 8.10 -15.82 8.42
N TYR A 83 8.69 -15.36 7.32
CA TYR A 83 8.84 -13.94 7.03
C TYR A 83 8.17 -13.61 5.69
N PRO A 84 7.64 -12.39 5.56
CA PRO A 84 7.03 -11.99 4.30
C PRO A 84 8.10 -11.84 3.22
N TRP A 85 7.70 -12.04 1.97
CA TRP A 85 8.60 -11.87 0.83
C TRP A 85 7.97 -11.06 -0.28
N LYS A 86 6.69 -10.72 -0.16
CA LYS A 86 5.98 -9.81 -1.07
C LYS A 86 5.58 -8.56 -0.32
N PHE A 87 5.79 -7.43 -0.95
CA PHE A 87 5.51 -6.13 -0.37
C PHE A 87 4.81 -5.25 -1.39
N TYR A 88 4.19 -4.18 -0.92
CA TYR A 88 3.37 -3.30 -1.76
C TYR A 88 3.78 -1.86 -1.53
N ARG A 89 3.93 -1.12 -2.62
CA ARG A 89 4.31 0.29 -2.55
C ARG A 89 3.49 1.06 -3.58
N LEU A 90 3.43 2.37 -3.43
CA LEU A 90 2.87 3.20 -4.49
C LEU A 90 3.80 3.14 -5.68
N SER A 91 3.24 3.04 -6.90
CA SER A 91 4.02 3.19 -8.11
C SER A 91 4.41 4.67 -8.25
N GLU A 92 5.39 4.98 -9.08
CA GLU A 92 5.74 6.35 -9.37
C GLU A 92 4.55 7.11 -9.95
N ASP A 93 3.86 6.49 -10.90
CA ASP A 93 2.67 7.09 -11.51
C ASP A 93 1.55 7.27 -10.50
N GLY A 94 1.37 6.31 -9.62
CA GLY A 94 0.36 6.39 -8.57
C GLY A 94 0.64 7.53 -7.60
N ARG A 95 1.89 7.66 -7.17
CA ARG A 95 2.29 8.74 -6.28
C ARG A 95 2.09 10.10 -6.95
N GLU A 96 2.50 10.21 -8.19
CA GLU A 96 2.35 11.45 -8.96
C GLU A 96 0.88 11.84 -9.11
N PHE A 97 0.02 10.86 -9.41
CA PHE A 97 -1.41 11.10 -9.52
C PHE A 97 -1.99 11.60 -8.19
N LEU A 98 -1.66 10.94 -7.09
CA LEU A 98 -2.17 11.32 -5.77
C LEU A 98 -1.69 12.72 -5.37
N GLU A 99 -0.43 13.02 -5.67
CA GLU A 99 0.16 14.33 -5.40
C GLU A 99 -0.53 15.43 -6.20
N GLU A 100 -0.75 15.17 -7.47
CA GLU A 100 -1.41 16.10 -8.38
C GLU A 100 -2.83 16.46 -7.93
N HIS A 101 -3.51 15.53 -7.28
CA HIS A 101 -4.87 15.73 -6.79
C HIS A 101 -4.94 15.99 -5.28
N ASN A 102 -3.80 16.33 -4.68
CA ASN A 102 -3.71 16.68 -3.25
C ASN A 102 -4.14 15.57 -2.30
N LEU A 103 -3.91 14.32 -2.71
CA LEU A 103 -4.28 13.16 -1.89
C LEU A 103 -3.10 12.63 -1.05
N LEU A 104 -1.93 13.27 -1.13
CA LEU A 104 -0.77 12.93 -0.31
C LEU A 104 -0.51 13.96 0.79
N ALA A 105 -1.43 14.90 0.99
CA ALA A 105 -1.16 16.07 1.83
C ALA A 105 -0.87 15.75 3.30
N ALA A 106 -1.21 14.59 3.79
CA ALA A 106 -1.07 14.25 5.20
C ALA A 106 0.03 13.21 5.47
N GLU A 107 0.94 13.01 4.54
CA GLU A 107 1.93 11.94 4.66
C GLU A 107 2.73 11.99 5.96
N GLU A 108 3.24 13.16 6.30
CA GLU A 108 4.00 13.34 7.53
C GLU A 108 3.15 13.08 8.78
N THR A 109 1.90 13.55 8.74
CA THR A 109 0.95 13.32 9.82
C THR A 109 0.64 11.84 9.97
N LEU A 110 0.49 11.14 8.86
CA LEU A 110 0.25 9.70 8.90
C LEU A 110 1.41 8.95 9.56
N GLN A 111 2.64 9.36 9.27
CA GLN A 111 3.82 8.77 9.90
C GLN A 111 3.81 9.00 11.42
N GLN A 112 3.48 10.21 11.83
CA GLN A 112 3.42 10.54 13.25
C GLN A 112 2.33 9.73 13.97
N ILE A 113 1.17 9.60 13.35
CA ILE A 113 0.08 8.82 13.92
C ILE A 113 0.49 7.36 14.07
N TYR A 114 1.14 6.81 13.05
CA TYR A 114 1.59 5.41 13.09
C TYR A 114 2.57 5.19 14.24
N ASP A 115 3.47 6.15 14.47
CA ASP A 115 4.47 6.04 15.52
C ASP A 115 3.85 6.04 16.92
N THR A 116 2.60 6.50 17.06
CA THR A 116 1.92 6.51 18.37
C THR A 116 1.22 5.19 18.69
N ILE A 117 1.16 4.25 17.75
CA ILE A 117 0.53 2.96 18.00
C ILE A 117 1.43 2.16 18.93
N SER A 118 0.94 1.89 20.14
CA SER A 118 1.75 1.28 21.19
C SER A 118 1.49 -0.21 21.40
N ASP A 119 0.38 -0.74 20.89
CA ASP A 119 -0.02 -2.13 21.14
C ASP A 119 -0.10 -2.97 19.87
N LYS A 120 0.85 -2.77 18.97
CA LYS A 120 0.90 -3.55 17.73
C LYS A 120 1.19 -5.02 18.07
N PRO A 121 0.49 -5.97 17.40
CA PRO A 121 0.77 -7.39 17.60
C PRO A 121 2.25 -7.72 17.30
N GLU A 122 2.76 -8.69 18.00
CA GLU A 122 4.14 -9.14 17.82
C GLU A 122 4.47 -9.47 16.37
N LYS A 123 3.56 -10.18 15.71
CA LYS A 123 3.74 -10.55 14.30
C LYS A 123 3.81 -9.31 13.41
N MET A 124 3.04 -8.28 13.72
CA MET A 124 3.06 -7.05 12.95
C MET A 124 4.41 -6.35 13.07
N VAL A 125 4.96 -6.28 14.27
CA VAL A 125 6.29 -5.69 14.49
C VAL A 125 7.36 -6.50 13.76
N LYS A 126 7.25 -7.82 13.82
CA LYS A 126 8.16 -8.72 13.10
C LYS A 126 8.14 -8.45 11.60
N TYR A 127 6.94 -8.33 11.02
CA TYR A 127 6.80 -8.12 9.59
C TYR A 127 7.23 -6.70 9.18
N GLU A 128 6.94 -5.73 10.02
CA GLU A 128 7.34 -4.34 9.78
C GLU A 128 8.87 -4.22 9.68
N ASN A 129 9.59 -5.00 10.46
CA ASN A 129 11.05 -4.96 10.52
C ASN A 129 11.74 -6.02 9.66
N ALA A 130 10.98 -6.84 8.96
CA ALA A 130 11.55 -7.87 8.10
C ALA A 130 12.30 -7.25 6.91
N PRO A 131 13.27 -7.98 6.35
CA PRO A 131 14.06 -7.45 5.22
C PRO A 131 13.19 -7.12 4.01
N ARG A 132 13.57 -6.05 3.33
CA ARG A 132 12.92 -5.59 2.09
C ARG A 132 13.89 -5.74 0.93
N PRO A 133 13.39 -5.75 -0.33
CA PRO A 133 14.27 -5.73 -1.48
C PRO A 133 15.15 -4.47 -1.47
N ASP A 134 16.41 -4.63 -1.86
CA ASP A 134 17.39 -3.54 -1.80
C ASP A 134 17.23 -2.50 -2.89
N ASP A 135 16.63 -2.88 -3.98
CA ASP A 135 16.60 -2.05 -5.18
C ASP A 135 15.31 -1.25 -5.37
N ILE A 136 14.64 -0.91 -4.31
CA ILE A 136 13.40 -0.14 -4.40
C ILE A 136 13.58 1.36 -4.08
#